data_ea698dae34fbb7140f86d1fcbf854178
#
_entry.id   ea698dae34fbb7140f86d1fcbf854178
#
_cell.length_a   1.000
_cell.length_b   1.000
_cell.length_c   1.000
_cell.angle_alpha   90.00
_cell.angle_beta   90.00
_cell.angle_gamma   90.00
#
_symmetry.space_group_name_H-M   'P 1'
#
loop_
_entity.id
_entity.type
_entity.pdbx_description
1 polymer ?
#
loop_
_entity_poly.entity_id
_entity_poly.type
_entity_poly.pdbx_seq_one_letter_code
_entity_poly.pdbx_strand_id
1 'polypeptide(L)'
;MHYSEVRRGVFVDRPNRFIAHAELDGQPVVCHVKNTGRCRELLTPGAVIYLQESDNPNRKTRYDLIAVEKGGLLINMDAQAPNQVFREWAEGGGFLPGLSLLRPETTWGNSRFDFYWELSTGRRGFVEVKGVTLEENGYARFPDAPTERGVKHLEELIACRAEGYETAVCFVLQMSGMREFAPNDDTHPAFGAALRRAAAADVQILARECMVTPDSCLLYTSPSPRD
;
A
#
# COMPACT_ATOMS: atom_id res chain seq x y z
N MET A 1 11.26 4.26 -2.69
CA MET A 1 10.52 5.11 -3.66
C MET A 1 10.68 6.57 -3.26
N HIS A 2 11.03 7.44 -4.22
CA HIS A 2 11.16 8.89 -4.02
C HIS A 2 10.28 9.64 -5.00
N TYR A 3 9.77 10.78 -4.55
CA TYR A 3 9.01 11.74 -5.36
C TYR A 3 9.86 12.99 -5.58
N SER A 4 9.90 13.48 -6.83
CA SER A 4 10.52 14.74 -7.17
C SER A 4 9.54 15.92 -6.99
N GLU A 5 10.06 17.13 -6.85
CA GLU A 5 9.28 18.38 -6.88
C GLU A 5 8.02 18.34 -5.97
N VAL A 6 8.22 17.96 -4.70
CA VAL A 6 7.12 17.88 -3.73
C VAL A 6 6.92 19.22 -3.03
N ARG A 7 5.66 19.65 -2.93
CA ARG A 7 5.24 20.89 -2.29
C ARG A 7 4.19 20.63 -1.23
N ARG A 8 4.26 21.37 -0.13
CA ARG A 8 3.30 21.33 0.96
C ARG A 8 2.11 22.22 0.64
N GLY A 9 0.89 21.70 0.75
CA GLY A 9 -0.36 22.43 0.53
C GLY A 9 -1.40 22.14 1.62
N VAL A 10 -2.57 22.72 1.44
CA VAL A 10 -3.72 22.54 2.34
C VAL A 10 -4.88 21.98 1.53
N PHE A 11 -5.48 20.90 2.02
CA PHE A 11 -6.63 20.26 1.39
C PHE A 11 -7.89 21.13 1.57
N VAL A 12 -8.66 21.30 0.51
CA VAL A 12 -9.92 22.04 0.52
C VAL A 12 -11.11 21.10 0.45
N ASP A 13 -11.26 20.39 -0.66
CA ASP A 13 -12.31 19.40 -0.86
C ASP A 13 -11.94 18.32 -1.90
N ARG A 14 -12.79 17.30 -2.03
CA ARG A 14 -12.63 16.20 -2.99
C ARG A 14 -13.95 15.97 -3.73
N PRO A 15 -14.21 16.65 -4.86
CA PRO A 15 -15.47 16.57 -5.59
C PRO A 15 -15.74 15.18 -6.19
N ASN A 16 -14.69 14.40 -6.46
CA ASN A 16 -14.80 13.02 -6.90
C ASN A 16 -13.55 12.20 -6.51
N ARG A 17 -13.54 10.90 -6.80
CA ARG A 17 -12.44 10.00 -6.39
C ARG A 17 -11.08 10.28 -7.05
N PHE A 18 -11.03 11.08 -8.09
CA PHE A 18 -9.80 11.36 -8.85
C PHE A 18 -9.27 12.77 -8.69
N ILE A 19 -10.11 13.70 -8.27
CA ILE A 19 -9.79 15.13 -8.19
C ILE A 19 -9.95 15.62 -6.76
N ALA A 20 -8.99 16.43 -6.32
CA ALA A 20 -9.10 17.23 -5.12
C ALA A 20 -8.74 18.68 -5.43
N HIS A 21 -9.33 19.61 -4.67
CA HIS A 21 -8.95 21.00 -4.63
C HIS A 21 -8.06 21.23 -3.40
N ALA A 22 -7.05 22.03 -3.59
CA ALA A 22 -6.09 22.38 -2.56
C ALA A 22 -5.67 23.83 -2.67
N GLU A 23 -5.06 24.35 -1.64
CA GLU A 23 -4.37 25.63 -1.63
C GLU A 23 -2.87 25.39 -1.55
N LEU A 24 -2.11 26.01 -2.44
CA LEU A 24 -0.67 25.98 -2.50
C LEU A 24 -0.13 27.41 -2.55
N ASP A 25 0.64 27.82 -1.53
CA ASP A 25 1.15 29.17 -1.36
C ASP A 25 0.05 30.25 -1.47
N GLY A 26 -1.12 30.00 -0.86
CA GLY A 26 -2.27 30.90 -0.91
C GLY A 26 -3.02 30.94 -2.25
N GLN A 27 -2.70 30.05 -3.18
CA GLN A 27 -3.35 29.97 -4.49
C GLN A 27 -4.13 28.67 -4.64
N PRO A 28 -5.36 28.69 -5.16
CA PRO A 28 -6.13 27.48 -5.41
C PRO A 28 -5.51 26.65 -6.54
N VAL A 29 -5.38 25.36 -6.31
CA VAL A 29 -4.90 24.38 -7.28
C VAL A 29 -5.81 23.17 -7.37
N VAL A 30 -5.80 22.51 -8.53
CA VAL A 30 -6.48 21.24 -8.77
C VAL A 30 -5.43 20.13 -8.83
N CYS A 31 -5.58 19.09 -8.02
CA CYS A 31 -4.69 17.97 -8.02
C CYS A 31 -5.41 16.65 -8.31
N HIS A 32 -4.68 15.71 -8.88
CA HIS A 32 -5.12 14.35 -9.07
C HIS A 32 -4.89 13.56 -7.77
N VAL A 33 -5.88 12.77 -7.35
CA VAL A 33 -5.76 11.86 -6.22
C VAL A 33 -5.41 10.47 -6.75
N LYS A 34 -4.19 10.02 -6.50
CA LYS A 34 -3.69 8.70 -6.94
C LYS A 34 -4.25 7.53 -6.12
N ASN A 35 -5.28 7.76 -5.33
CA ASN A 35 -5.95 6.76 -4.51
C ASN A 35 -7.44 6.79 -4.76
N THR A 36 -8.01 5.66 -5.20
CA THR A 36 -9.45 5.53 -5.47
C THR A 36 -10.28 5.20 -4.22
N GLY A 37 -9.64 4.88 -3.10
CA GLY A 37 -10.27 4.72 -1.78
C GLY A 37 -10.99 5.99 -1.33
N ARG A 38 -11.87 5.85 -0.36
CA ARG A 38 -12.65 7.00 0.14
C ARG A 38 -11.77 7.98 0.90
N CYS A 39 -10.88 7.49 1.76
CA CYS A 39 -9.91 8.27 2.55
C CYS A 39 -10.52 9.51 3.23
N ARG A 40 -11.79 9.41 3.68
CA ARG A 40 -12.51 10.56 4.26
C ARG A 40 -11.94 10.98 5.61
N GLU A 41 -11.42 10.01 6.34
CA GLU A 41 -10.75 10.18 7.62
C GLU A 41 -9.39 10.87 7.52
N LEU A 42 -8.83 10.91 6.31
CA LEU A 42 -7.56 11.55 5.99
C LEU A 42 -7.75 12.91 5.32
N LEU A 43 -8.58 12.95 4.29
CA LEU A 43 -8.83 14.14 3.47
C LEU A 43 -9.96 14.99 4.06
N THR A 44 -9.66 15.62 5.19
CA THR A 44 -10.55 16.59 5.86
C THR A 44 -10.17 18.02 5.47
N PRO A 45 -11.14 18.95 5.27
CA PRO A 45 -10.82 20.36 4.97
C PRO A 45 -9.82 20.95 5.98
N GLY A 46 -8.76 21.57 5.47
CA GLY A 46 -7.68 22.13 6.28
C GLY A 46 -6.53 21.14 6.58
N ALA A 47 -6.64 19.86 6.19
CA ALA A 47 -5.54 18.91 6.34
C ALA A 47 -4.31 19.34 5.53
N VAL A 48 -3.14 19.18 6.13
CA VAL A 48 -1.86 19.37 5.42
C VAL A 48 -1.65 18.21 4.47
N ILE A 49 -1.36 18.53 3.23
CA ILE A 49 -1.12 17.55 2.17
C ILE A 49 0.20 17.84 1.46
N TYR A 50 0.71 16.81 0.79
CA TYR A 50 1.90 16.91 -0.05
C TYR A 50 1.54 16.58 -1.49
N LEU A 51 1.97 17.45 -2.38
CA LEU A 51 1.65 17.45 -3.80
C LEU A 51 2.93 17.28 -4.59
N GLN A 52 3.02 16.22 -5.40
CA GLN A 52 4.07 16.07 -6.38
C GLN A 52 3.72 16.86 -7.64
N GLU A 53 4.59 17.71 -8.10
CA GLU A 53 4.46 18.37 -9.39
C GLU A 53 4.84 17.40 -10.52
N SER A 54 4.03 17.36 -11.57
CA SER A 54 4.28 16.48 -12.72
C SER A 54 5.17 17.16 -13.74
N ASP A 55 6.18 16.45 -14.23
CA ASP A 55 7.06 16.88 -15.32
C ASP A 55 6.37 16.89 -16.69
N ASN A 56 5.18 16.28 -16.80
CA ASN A 56 4.44 16.20 -18.07
C ASN A 56 3.53 17.43 -18.27
N PRO A 57 3.91 18.37 -19.15
CA PRO A 57 3.15 19.60 -19.39
C PRO A 57 1.78 19.36 -20.03
N ASN A 58 1.54 18.19 -20.61
CA ASN A 58 0.29 17.85 -21.29
C ASN A 58 -0.79 17.27 -20.35
N ARG A 59 -0.49 17.12 -19.05
CA ARG A 59 -1.46 16.64 -18.08
C ARG A 59 -2.52 17.70 -17.78
N LYS A 60 -3.76 17.21 -17.59
CA LYS A 60 -4.91 18.07 -17.17
C LYS A 60 -4.74 18.60 -15.75
N THR A 61 -4.04 17.85 -14.89
CA THR A 61 -3.72 18.23 -13.50
C THR A 61 -2.21 18.29 -13.35
N ARG A 62 -1.70 19.41 -12.88
CA ARG A 62 -0.27 19.64 -12.67
C ARG A 62 0.27 18.85 -11.48
N TYR A 63 -0.57 18.62 -10.49
CA TYR A 63 -0.19 18.04 -9.19
C TYR A 63 -0.85 16.69 -8.95
N ASP A 64 -0.10 15.79 -8.30
CA ASP A 64 -0.59 14.54 -7.71
C ASP A 64 -0.57 14.65 -6.19
N LEU A 65 -1.68 14.36 -5.51
CA LEU A 65 -1.72 14.27 -4.06
C LEU A 65 -1.11 12.93 -3.65
N ILE A 66 0.02 12.97 -2.94
CA ILE A 66 0.83 11.79 -2.59
C ILE A 66 0.84 11.46 -1.11
N ALA A 67 0.66 12.45 -0.22
CA ALA A 67 0.65 12.21 1.22
C ALA A 67 -0.23 13.23 1.97
N VAL A 68 -0.61 12.88 3.19
CA VAL A 68 -1.43 13.70 4.10
C VAL A 68 -0.95 13.58 5.53
N GLU A 69 -1.03 14.66 6.30
CA GLU A 69 -0.80 14.66 7.75
C GLU A 69 -2.12 14.39 8.49
N LYS A 70 -2.09 13.46 9.44
CA LYS A 70 -3.19 13.16 10.36
C LYS A 70 -2.66 13.02 11.78
N GLY A 71 -2.97 13.95 12.66
CA GLY A 71 -2.60 13.86 14.08
C GLY A 71 -1.09 13.73 14.35
N GLY A 72 -0.25 14.36 13.51
CA GLY A 72 1.21 14.25 13.58
C GLY A 72 1.80 13.03 12.85
N LEU A 73 0.95 12.19 12.29
CA LEU A 73 1.34 11.05 11.45
C LEU A 73 1.35 11.47 9.99
N LEU A 74 2.40 11.12 9.25
CA LEU A 74 2.46 11.31 7.80
C LEU A 74 2.10 10.00 7.10
N ILE A 75 1.06 10.05 6.28
CA ILE A 75 0.51 8.89 5.57
C ILE A 75 0.69 9.10 4.06
N ASN A 76 1.41 8.18 3.41
CA ASN A 76 1.47 8.16 1.96
C ASN A 76 0.15 7.65 1.39
N MET A 77 -0.39 8.35 0.41
CA MET A 77 -1.70 8.03 -0.20
C MET A 77 -1.61 7.50 -1.63
N ASP A 78 -0.41 7.40 -2.19
CA ASP A 78 -0.23 6.89 -3.54
C ASP A 78 -0.54 5.39 -3.60
N ALA A 79 -1.62 5.01 -4.28
CA ALA A 79 -2.04 3.61 -4.42
C ALA A 79 -1.07 2.77 -5.27
N GLN A 80 -0.11 3.37 -5.95
CA GLN A 80 0.95 2.67 -6.68
C GLN A 80 2.19 2.43 -5.81
N ALA A 81 2.35 3.21 -4.73
CA ALA A 81 3.50 3.09 -3.85
C ALA A 81 3.68 1.68 -3.24
N PRO A 82 2.63 0.97 -2.77
CA PRO A 82 2.80 -0.34 -2.14
C PRO A 82 3.57 -1.34 -2.99
N ASN A 83 3.23 -1.48 -4.27
CA ASN A 83 3.91 -2.41 -5.17
C ASN A 83 5.35 -1.98 -5.45
N GLN A 84 5.59 -0.69 -5.62
CA GLN A 84 6.94 -0.18 -5.87
C GLN A 84 7.85 -0.34 -4.64
N VAL A 85 7.39 0.04 -3.45
CA VAL A 85 8.21 -0.08 -2.23
C VAL A 85 8.42 -1.54 -1.85
N PHE A 86 7.44 -2.42 -2.08
CA PHE A 86 7.62 -3.85 -1.91
C PHE A 86 8.72 -4.39 -2.84
N ARG A 87 8.68 -4.02 -4.12
CA ARG A 87 9.68 -4.40 -5.10
C ARG A 87 11.08 -3.96 -4.69
N GLU A 88 11.27 -2.67 -4.36
CA GLU A 88 12.55 -2.12 -3.92
C GLU A 88 13.08 -2.82 -2.67
N TRP A 89 12.22 -3.10 -1.71
CA TRP A 89 12.54 -3.83 -0.49
C TRP A 89 12.93 -5.29 -0.77
N ALA A 90 12.20 -5.98 -1.63
CA ALA A 90 12.45 -7.37 -1.98
C ALA A 90 13.76 -7.53 -2.76
N GLU A 91 14.02 -6.68 -3.77
CA GLU A 91 15.25 -6.64 -4.55
C GLU A 91 16.46 -6.24 -3.68
N GLY A 92 16.24 -5.44 -2.64
CA GLY A 92 17.23 -5.09 -1.61
C GLY A 92 17.50 -6.19 -0.58
N GLY A 93 16.89 -7.38 -0.73
CA GLY A 93 17.11 -8.55 0.14
C GLY A 93 16.24 -8.59 1.40
N GLY A 94 15.27 -7.68 1.53
CA GLY A 94 14.40 -7.59 2.72
C GLY A 94 13.29 -8.66 2.77
N PHE A 95 12.88 -9.19 1.63
CA PHE A 95 11.78 -10.16 1.56
C PHE A 95 12.26 -11.58 1.85
N LEU A 96 13.09 -12.14 0.97
CA LEU A 96 13.61 -13.50 1.09
C LEU A 96 15.10 -13.53 0.70
N PRO A 97 15.94 -14.20 1.48
CA PRO A 97 17.34 -14.38 1.11
C PRO A 97 17.47 -15.26 -0.13
N GLY A 98 18.38 -14.87 -1.04
CA GLY A 98 18.65 -15.63 -2.27
C GLY A 98 17.59 -15.42 -3.37
N LEU A 99 16.84 -14.31 -3.34
CA LEU A 99 15.92 -13.93 -4.39
C LEU A 99 16.69 -13.79 -5.72
N SER A 100 16.33 -14.60 -6.72
CA SER A 100 16.97 -14.62 -8.04
C SER A 100 16.10 -14.04 -9.15
N LEU A 101 14.78 -14.05 -8.96
CA LEU A 101 13.81 -13.48 -9.89
C LEU A 101 12.66 -12.85 -9.11
N LEU A 102 12.27 -11.65 -9.50
CA LEU A 102 11.02 -11.00 -9.07
C LEU A 102 10.31 -10.46 -10.32
N ARG A 103 9.18 -11.06 -10.68
CA ARG A 103 8.41 -10.69 -11.86
C ARG A 103 7.07 -10.09 -11.46
N PRO A 104 6.80 -8.81 -11.82
CA PRO A 104 5.52 -8.19 -11.52
C PRO A 104 4.39 -8.75 -12.39
N GLU A 105 3.15 -8.56 -11.89
CA GLU A 105 1.91 -8.79 -12.64
C GLU A 105 1.81 -10.16 -13.31
N THR A 106 2.12 -11.23 -12.59
CA THR A 106 2.16 -12.59 -13.15
C THR A 106 0.82 -13.30 -12.96
N THR A 107 0.31 -13.83 -14.06
CA THR A 107 -0.96 -14.57 -14.07
C THR A 107 -0.77 -16.00 -13.57
N TRP A 108 -1.68 -16.45 -12.71
CA TRP A 108 -1.89 -17.82 -12.32
C TRP A 108 -3.40 -18.12 -12.32
N GLY A 109 -3.82 -19.15 -13.01
CA GLY A 109 -5.25 -19.44 -13.18
C GLY A 109 -6.02 -18.25 -13.75
N ASN A 110 -7.03 -17.80 -13.02
CA ASN A 110 -7.89 -16.67 -13.38
C ASN A 110 -7.51 -15.36 -12.66
N SER A 111 -6.39 -15.34 -11.95
CA SER A 111 -5.87 -14.14 -11.26
C SER A 111 -4.52 -13.70 -11.75
N ARG A 112 -4.27 -12.42 -11.57
CA ARG A 112 -2.97 -11.81 -11.78
C ARG A 112 -2.50 -11.29 -10.43
N PHE A 113 -1.46 -11.96 -9.89
CA PHE A 113 -0.82 -11.56 -8.65
C PHE A 113 0.18 -10.44 -8.88
N ASP A 114 0.44 -9.64 -7.85
CA ASP A 114 1.33 -8.49 -7.93
C ASP A 114 2.77 -8.93 -8.26
N PHE A 115 3.24 -10.05 -7.68
CA PHE A 115 4.57 -10.59 -7.97
C PHE A 115 4.61 -12.11 -7.97
N TYR A 116 5.39 -12.65 -8.92
CA TYR A 116 5.94 -13.99 -8.89
C TYR A 116 7.43 -13.91 -8.55
N TRP A 117 7.95 -14.84 -7.76
CA TRP A 117 9.34 -14.86 -7.35
C TRP A 117 9.97 -16.26 -7.43
N GLU A 118 11.30 -16.28 -7.61
CA GLU A 118 12.13 -17.49 -7.53
C GLU A 118 13.36 -17.22 -6.67
N LEU A 119 13.78 -18.24 -5.91
CA LEU A 119 15.05 -18.25 -5.20
C LEU A 119 16.10 -19.06 -5.96
N SER A 120 17.36 -18.77 -5.71
CA SER A 120 18.50 -19.55 -6.26
C SER A 120 18.46 -21.04 -5.85
N THR A 121 17.70 -21.40 -4.84
CA THR A 121 17.46 -22.78 -4.37
C THR A 121 16.40 -23.53 -5.18
N GLY A 122 15.73 -22.88 -6.14
CA GLY A 122 14.62 -23.42 -6.92
C GLY A 122 13.24 -23.29 -6.25
N ARG A 123 13.16 -22.76 -5.03
CA ARG A 123 11.86 -22.38 -4.41
C ARG A 123 11.24 -21.24 -5.20
N ARG A 124 9.92 -21.25 -5.32
CA ARG A 124 9.17 -20.24 -6.10
C ARG A 124 7.79 -19.99 -5.52
N GLY A 125 7.25 -18.84 -5.82
CA GLY A 125 5.94 -18.51 -5.27
C GLY A 125 5.34 -17.20 -5.76
N PHE A 126 4.25 -16.81 -5.13
CA PHE A 126 3.48 -15.61 -5.45
C PHE A 126 3.31 -14.72 -4.23
N VAL A 127 3.26 -13.42 -4.47
CA VAL A 127 2.93 -12.41 -3.47
C VAL A 127 1.84 -11.50 -3.99
N GLU A 128 0.83 -11.29 -3.16
CA GLU A 128 -0.14 -10.21 -3.32
C GLU A 128 0.20 -9.08 -2.35
N VAL A 129 0.21 -7.85 -2.84
CA VAL A 129 0.54 -6.65 -2.05
C VAL A 129 -0.73 -5.83 -1.81
N LYS A 130 -0.93 -5.38 -0.59
CA LYS A 130 -2.06 -4.54 -0.18
C LYS A 130 -1.56 -3.27 0.50
N GLY A 131 -1.88 -2.11 -0.06
CA GLY A 131 -1.64 -0.82 0.59
C GLY A 131 -2.62 -0.59 1.73
N VAL A 132 -2.13 -0.10 2.85
CA VAL A 132 -2.92 0.20 4.04
C VAL A 132 -2.71 1.65 4.44
N THR A 133 -3.79 2.44 4.41
CA THR A 133 -3.82 3.85 4.80
C THR A 133 -4.79 4.14 5.94
N LEU A 134 -5.67 3.17 6.27
CA LEU A 134 -6.61 3.32 7.37
C LEU A 134 -5.89 3.13 8.70
N GLU A 135 -5.92 4.18 9.51
CA GLU A 135 -5.37 4.22 10.85
C GLU A 135 -6.40 4.76 11.84
N GLU A 136 -6.54 4.09 12.99
CA GLU A 136 -7.42 4.48 14.10
C GLU A 136 -6.68 4.27 15.42
N ASN A 137 -6.31 5.38 16.08
CA ASN A 137 -5.67 5.38 17.40
C ASN A 137 -4.38 4.53 17.50
N GLY A 138 -3.58 4.50 16.44
CA GLY A 138 -2.35 3.71 16.35
C GLY A 138 -2.56 2.27 15.86
N TYR A 139 -3.76 1.93 15.41
CA TYR A 139 -4.08 0.62 14.84
C TYR A 139 -4.29 0.74 13.33
N ALA A 140 -3.49 0.04 12.55
CA ALA A 140 -3.69 -0.05 11.12
C ALA A 140 -4.73 -1.14 10.80
N ARG A 141 -5.68 -0.84 9.90
CA ARG A 141 -6.78 -1.72 9.53
C ARG A 141 -6.90 -1.91 8.03
N PHE A 142 -7.29 -3.09 7.59
CA PHE A 142 -7.60 -3.39 6.19
C PHE A 142 -8.76 -4.39 6.09
N PRO A 143 -9.72 -4.18 5.17
CA PRO A 143 -9.81 -3.08 4.19
C PRO A 143 -10.49 -1.81 4.76
N ASP A 144 -10.32 -0.70 4.07
CA ASP A 144 -11.03 0.57 4.32
C ASP A 144 -12.46 0.59 3.75
N ALA A 145 -12.75 -0.33 2.82
CA ALA A 145 -14.07 -0.57 2.22
C ALA A 145 -14.20 -2.05 1.83
N PRO A 146 -15.44 -2.59 1.67
CA PRO A 146 -15.63 -3.97 1.23
C PRO A 146 -14.88 -4.29 -0.07
N THR A 147 -14.17 -5.43 -0.10
CA THR A 147 -13.29 -5.84 -1.19
C THR A 147 -13.45 -7.32 -1.55
N GLU A 148 -14.40 -7.65 -2.41
CA GLU A 148 -14.60 -9.01 -2.92
C GLU A 148 -13.37 -9.51 -3.68
N ARG A 149 -12.70 -8.60 -4.41
CA ARG A 149 -11.45 -8.94 -5.08
C ARG A 149 -10.35 -9.34 -4.08
N GLY A 150 -10.32 -8.70 -2.90
CA GLY A 150 -9.37 -9.07 -1.84
C GLY A 150 -9.62 -10.48 -1.33
N VAL A 151 -10.88 -10.86 -1.10
CA VAL A 151 -11.26 -12.22 -0.71
C VAL A 151 -10.84 -13.22 -1.79
N LYS A 152 -11.19 -12.95 -3.05
CA LYS A 152 -10.81 -13.81 -4.19
C LYS A 152 -9.29 -14.05 -4.25
N HIS A 153 -8.47 -13.00 -4.11
CA HIS A 153 -7.02 -13.14 -4.15
C HIS A 153 -6.48 -14.02 -3.01
N LEU A 154 -7.06 -13.93 -1.81
CA LEU A 154 -6.66 -14.81 -0.69
C LEU A 154 -7.01 -16.27 -0.97
N GLU A 155 -8.21 -16.56 -1.48
CA GLU A 155 -8.60 -17.93 -1.85
C GLU A 155 -7.70 -18.50 -2.96
N GLU A 156 -7.30 -17.68 -3.91
CA GLU A 156 -6.38 -18.11 -4.98
C GLU A 156 -4.94 -18.31 -4.48
N LEU A 157 -4.47 -17.54 -3.50
CA LEU A 157 -3.18 -17.83 -2.83
C LEU A 157 -3.22 -19.17 -2.10
N ILE A 158 -4.35 -19.53 -1.46
CA ILE A 158 -4.56 -20.85 -0.86
C ILE A 158 -4.48 -21.95 -1.93
N ALA A 159 -5.14 -21.76 -3.06
CA ALA A 159 -5.11 -22.72 -4.17
C ALA A 159 -3.70 -22.88 -4.77
N CYS A 160 -2.96 -21.77 -4.96
CA CYS A 160 -1.55 -21.81 -5.36
C CYS A 160 -0.69 -22.62 -4.37
N ARG A 161 -0.94 -22.44 -3.08
CA ARG A 161 -0.21 -23.18 -2.04
C ARG A 161 -0.42 -24.68 -2.16
N ALA A 162 -1.65 -25.12 -2.45
CA ALA A 162 -2.00 -26.52 -2.65
C ALA A 162 -1.30 -27.13 -3.89
N GLU A 163 -0.92 -26.32 -4.88
CA GLU A 163 -0.12 -26.75 -6.05
C GLU A 163 1.40 -26.71 -5.83
N GLY A 164 1.84 -26.43 -4.60
CA GLY A 164 3.26 -26.47 -4.22
C GLY A 164 4.03 -25.17 -4.41
N TYR A 165 3.35 -24.05 -4.69
CA TYR A 165 3.96 -22.74 -4.64
C TYR A 165 4.01 -22.21 -3.21
N GLU A 166 5.01 -21.41 -2.89
CA GLU A 166 5.00 -20.63 -1.68
C GLU A 166 4.21 -19.34 -1.92
N THR A 167 3.35 -18.96 -0.97
CA THR A 167 2.45 -17.84 -1.18
C THR A 167 2.47 -16.88 0.01
N ALA A 168 2.35 -15.60 -0.28
CA ALA A 168 2.30 -14.55 0.73
C ALA A 168 1.30 -13.46 0.36
N VAL A 169 0.72 -12.82 1.36
CA VAL A 169 0.11 -11.50 1.24
C VAL A 169 0.92 -10.52 2.08
N CYS A 170 1.31 -9.40 1.50
CA CYS A 170 2.05 -8.34 2.16
C CYS A 170 1.22 -7.08 2.30
N PHE A 171 0.86 -6.75 3.53
CA PHE A 171 0.23 -5.47 3.86
C PHE A 171 1.32 -4.42 4.05
N VAL A 172 1.36 -3.46 3.15
CA VAL A 172 2.26 -2.31 3.20
C VAL A 172 1.54 -1.18 3.91
N LEU A 173 1.88 -0.96 5.17
CA LEU A 173 1.34 0.13 5.97
C LEU A 173 2.04 1.42 5.51
N GLN A 174 1.30 2.26 4.80
CA GLN A 174 1.84 3.48 4.18
C GLN A 174 2.07 4.60 5.22
N MET A 175 2.48 4.21 6.42
CA MET A 175 2.78 5.03 7.59
C MET A 175 3.68 4.25 8.55
N SER A 176 4.15 4.89 9.62
CA SER A 176 4.99 4.28 10.64
C SER A 176 4.44 4.47 12.05
N GLY A 177 4.93 3.68 13.01
CA GLY A 177 4.58 3.80 14.43
C GLY A 177 3.25 3.16 14.80
N MET A 178 2.78 2.19 14.02
CA MET A 178 1.57 1.44 14.35
C MET A 178 1.81 0.45 15.49
N ARG A 179 0.87 0.37 16.40
CA ARG A 179 0.90 -0.60 17.50
C ARG A 179 0.55 -2.00 17.02
N GLU A 180 -0.37 -2.09 16.08
CA GLU A 180 -0.91 -3.34 15.57
C GLU A 180 -1.49 -3.15 14.17
N PHE A 181 -1.45 -4.20 13.38
CA PHE A 181 -2.23 -4.35 12.16
C PHE A 181 -3.24 -5.49 12.32
N ALA A 182 -4.49 -5.27 11.94
CA ALA A 182 -5.52 -6.32 11.96
C ALA A 182 -6.49 -6.19 10.78
N PRO A 183 -7.17 -7.30 10.39
CA PRO A 183 -8.28 -7.22 9.46
C PRO A 183 -9.41 -6.37 10.05
N ASN A 184 -10.07 -5.61 9.18
CA ASN A 184 -11.21 -4.77 9.55
C ASN A 184 -12.51 -5.58 9.39
N ASP A 185 -12.80 -6.41 10.39
CA ASP A 185 -13.97 -7.28 10.38
C ASP A 185 -15.29 -6.49 10.41
N ASP A 186 -15.29 -5.29 10.99
CA ASP A 186 -16.46 -4.39 11.01
C ASP A 186 -16.82 -3.90 9.60
N THR A 187 -15.82 -3.67 8.76
CA THR A 187 -16.01 -3.22 7.38
C THR A 187 -16.28 -4.38 6.43
N HIS A 188 -15.55 -5.50 6.58
CA HIS A 188 -15.69 -6.67 5.69
C HIS A 188 -15.33 -7.97 6.41
N PRO A 189 -16.28 -8.59 7.16
CA PRO A 189 -16.03 -9.83 7.91
C PRO A 189 -15.54 -10.99 7.03
N ALA A 190 -16.01 -11.04 5.77
CA ALA A 190 -15.60 -12.09 4.82
C ALA A 190 -14.11 -12.01 4.48
N PHE A 191 -13.52 -10.79 4.43
CA PHE A 191 -12.10 -10.62 4.20
C PHE A 191 -11.29 -11.15 5.40
N GLY A 192 -11.66 -10.80 6.62
CA GLY A 192 -10.98 -11.31 7.82
C GLY A 192 -11.08 -12.82 7.94
N ALA A 193 -12.24 -13.40 7.63
CA ALA A 193 -12.41 -14.85 7.58
C ALA A 193 -11.51 -15.51 6.52
N ALA A 194 -11.42 -14.93 5.31
CA ALA A 194 -10.52 -15.41 4.25
C ALA A 194 -9.05 -15.30 4.66
N LEU A 195 -8.64 -14.21 5.32
CA LEU A 195 -7.26 -14.02 5.80
C LEU A 195 -6.88 -15.08 6.85
N ARG A 196 -7.80 -15.41 7.77
CA ARG A 196 -7.59 -16.48 8.76
C ARG A 196 -7.48 -17.87 8.08
N ARG A 197 -8.29 -18.15 7.05
CA ARG A 197 -8.16 -19.38 6.25
C ARG A 197 -6.83 -19.43 5.51
N ALA A 198 -6.39 -18.31 4.92
CA ALA A 198 -5.11 -18.23 4.25
C ALA A 198 -3.95 -18.53 5.22
N ALA A 199 -3.95 -17.94 6.41
CA ALA A 199 -2.98 -18.23 7.44
C ALA A 199 -2.99 -19.72 7.86
N ALA A 200 -4.18 -20.32 8.03
CA ALA A 200 -4.32 -21.74 8.36
C ALA A 200 -3.86 -22.68 7.22
N ALA A 201 -3.82 -22.20 5.99
CA ALA A 201 -3.31 -22.90 4.80
C ALA A 201 -1.84 -22.57 4.49
N ASP A 202 -1.08 -22.06 5.47
CA ASP A 202 0.33 -21.68 5.34
C ASP A 202 0.63 -20.60 4.28
N VAL A 203 -0.34 -19.74 3.95
CA VAL A 203 -0.06 -18.50 3.25
C VAL A 203 0.61 -17.55 4.23
N GLN A 204 1.79 -17.07 3.90
CA GLN A 204 2.53 -16.14 4.75
C GLN A 204 1.82 -14.78 4.81
N ILE A 205 1.48 -14.33 6.02
CA ILE A 205 0.88 -13.03 6.25
C ILE A 205 1.96 -12.06 6.74
N LEU A 206 2.24 -11.04 5.95
CA LEU A 206 3.24 -10.02 6.26
C LEU A 206 2.55 -8.67 6.45
N ALA A 207 2.91 -7.95 7.50
CA ALA A 207 2.62 -6.53 7.66
C ALA A 207 3.94 -5.78 7.84
N ARG A 208 4.16 -4.72 7.05
CA ARG A 208 5.39 -3.95 7.06
C ARG A 208 5.07 -2.46 6.99
N GLU A 209 5.66 -1.69 7.87
CA GLU A 209 5.53 -0.23 7.90
C GLU A 209 6.42 0.43 6.86
N CYS A 210 5.96 1.57 6.36
CA CYS A 210 6.79 2.48 5.60
C CYS A 210 7.33 3.60 6.49
N MET A 211 8.59 3.91 6.35
CA MET A 211 9.10 5.23 6.72
C MET A 211 8.65 6.21 5.65
N VAL A 212 7.82 7.18 6.03
CA VAL A 212 7.26 8.17 5.12
C VAL A 212 7.83 9.53 5.44
N THR A 213 8.38 10.19 4.43
CA THR A 213 8.73 11.62 4.46
C THR A 213 7.88 12.35 3.41
N PRO A 214 7.88 13.69 3.37
CA PRO A 214 7.14 14.43 2.35
C PRO A 214 7.42 14.00 0.91
N ASP A 215 8.64 13.52 0.64
CA ASP A 215 9.16 13.18 -0.68
C ASP A 215 9.57 11.70 -0.83
N SER A 216 9.29 10.85 0.17
CA SER A 216 9.64 9.44 0.08
C SER A 216 8.69 8.52 0.82
N CYS A 217 8.64 7.28 0.36
CA CYS A 217 7.99 6.16 1.03
C CYS A 217 8.90 4.94 0.88
N LEU A 218 9.41 4.41 1.97
CA LEU A 218 10.37 3.31 1.99
C LEU A 218 9.90 2.23 2.94
N LEU A 219 9.85 0.99 2.49
CA LEU A 219 9.58 -0.14 3.36
C LEU A 219 10.75 -0.34 4.31
N TYR A 220 10.46 -0.34 5.60
CA TYR A 220 11.46 -0.50 6.64
C TYR A 220 11.46 -1.93 7.17
N THR A 221 12.62 -2.57 7.15
CA THR A 221 12.90 -3.72 7.99
C THR A 221 13.46 -3.19 9.30
N SER A 222 12.64 -3.14 10.36
CA SER A 222 13.23 -3.03 11.71
C SER A 222 14.28 -4.12 11.83
N PRO A 223 15.51 -3.81 12.23
CA PRO A 223 16.36 -4.86 12.77
C PRO A 223 15.56 -5.51 13.90
N SER A 224 15.37 -6.84 13.83
CA SER A 224 14.82 -7.59 14.96
C SER A 224 15.55 -7.10 16.22
N PRO A 225 14.84 -6.79 17.32
CA PRO A 225 15.53 -6.62 18.58
C PRO A 225 16.41 -7.85 18.73
N ARG A 226 17.71 -7.65 18.79
CA ARG A 226 18.62 -8.75 19.10
C ARG A 226 18.35 -9.11 20.56
N ASP A 227 18.03 -10.36 20.76
CA ASP A 227 17.99 -11.00 22.07
C ASP A 227 19.26 -10.72 22.87
#